data_c759006798d068f807f873e0816f7e30
#
_entry.id   c759006798d068f807f873e0816f7e30
#
_cell.length_a   1.000
_cell.length_b   1.000
_cell.length_c   1.000
_cell.angle_alpha   90.00
_cell.angle_beta   90.00
_cell.angle_gamma   90.00
#
_symmetry.space_group_name_H-M   'P 1'
#
loop_
_entity.id
_entity.type
_entity.pdbx_description
1 polymer ?
#
loop_
_entity_poly.entity_id
_entity_poly.type
_entity_poly.pdbx_seq_one_letter_code
_entity_poly.pdbx_strand_id
1 'polypeptide(L)'
;MPPANKRGRENTSSMKNGSGMEKIKNIILHPISMLIIGLITGVIVKLIDIYFRVQHLGFSLSDVFSQLGVWIVIGVIISLFSKNNRYAMLNVFLFCIVMLITYYITAVVTNSVYGWYFIRGWVVFGCCSPLMAYLVTLTKNKGIFPLIIKIGIFVVYLVTDILLFGGPRIYDFIFILLLIYLLFIKKYQ
;
A
#
# COMPACT_ATOMS: atom_id res chain seq x y z
N MET A 1 -0.14 5.25 -56.20
CA MET A 1 -0.36 5.92 -54.92
C MET A 1 0.26 5.06 -53.81
N PRO A 2 1.26 5.51 -53.08
CA PRO A 2 1.82 4.75 -51.96
C PRO A 2 0.87 4.80 -50.74
N PRO A 3 0.75 3.73 -49.94
CA PRO A 3 -0.18 3.70 -48.79
C PRO A 3 0.32 4.63 -47.70
N ALA A 4 -0.57 5.49 -47.23
CA ALA A 4 -0.33 6.49 -46.21
C ALA A 4 0.11 5.84 -44.89
N ASN A 5 1.17 6.40 -44.34
CA ASN A 5 1.91 6.09 -43.13
C ASN A 5 1.01 5.84 -41.86
N LYS A 6 0.55 4.61 -41.64
CA LYS A 6 -0.12 4.18 -40.42
C LYS A 6 0.81 4.14 -39.21
N ARG A 7 2.12 3.90 -39.40
CA ARG A 7 3.13 3.81 -38.31
C ARG A 7 3.35 5.13 -37.55
N GLY A 8 3.18 6.28 -38.20
CA GLY A 8 3.32 7.59 -37.56
C GLY A 8 2.20 7.93 -36.56
N ARG A 9 0.97 7.43 -36.79
CA ARG A 9 -0.16 7.67 -35.89
C ARG A 9 -0.18 6.76 -34.66
N GLU A 10 0.30 5.54 -34.75
CA GLU A 10 0.40 4.63 -33.60
C GLU A 10 1.49 5.08 -32.62
N ASN A 11 2.64 5.56 -33.11
CA ASN A 11 3.70 6.08 -32.23
C ASN A 11 3.31 7.36 -31.49
N THR A 12 2.55 8.25 -32.08
CA THR A 12 2.10 9.49 -31.41
C THR A 12 1.01 9.25 -30.39
N SER A 13 0.13 8.27 -30.58
CA SER A 13 -0.89 7.89 -29.59
C SER A 13 -0.28 7.16 -28.38
N SER A 14 0.71 6.30 -28.60
CA SER A 14 1.45 5.62 -27.54
C SER A 14 2.27 6.58 -26.67
N MET A 15 2.94 7.56 -27.28
CA MET A 15 3.68 8.61 -26.55
C MET A 15 2.75 9.52 -25.72
N LYS A 16 1.58 9.88 -26.24
CA LYS A 16 0.59 10.70 -25.51
C LYS A 16 0.00 9.96 -24.32
N ASN A 17 -0.28 8.66 -24.44
CA ASN A 17 -0.79 7.83 -23.33
C ASN A 17 0.26 7.64 -22.23
N GLY A 18 1.54 7.43 -22.56
CA GLY A 18 2.63 7.34 -21.60
C GLY A 18 2.80 8.62 -20.78
N SER A 19 2.76 9.78 -21.43
CA SER A 19 2.84 11.10 -20.78
C SER A 19 1.66 11.38 -19.85
N GLY A 20 0.44 10.93 -20.20
CA GLY A 20 -0.75 11.08 -19.36
C GLY A 20 -0.70 10.24 -18.08
N MET A 21 -0.32 8.97 -18.19
CA MET A 21 -0.19 8.08 -17.02
C MET A 21 0.90 8.54 -16.05
N GLU A 22 2.00 9.06 -16.56
CA GLU A 22 3.08 9.57 -15.70
C GLU A 22 2.67 10.83 -14.94
N LYS A 23 1.93 11.73 -15.57
CA LYS A 23 1.32 12.89 -14.90
C LYS A 23 0.35 12.48 -13.79
N ILE A 24 -0.56 11.56 -14.06
CA ILE A 24 -1.52 11.03 -13.08
C ILE A 24 -0.78 10.38 -11.89
N LYS A 25 0.22 9.55 -12.17
CA LYS A 25 1.06 8.93 -11.15
C LYS A 25 1.76 9.98 -10.27
N ASN A 26 2.32 11.03 -10.84
CA ASN A 26 3.00 12.10 -10.11
C ASN A 26 2.02 12.93 -9.26
N ILE A 27 0.77 13.10 -9.69
CA ILE A 27 -0.28 13.78 -8.92
C ILE A 27 -0.71 12.90 -7.74
N ILE A 28 -1.00 11.63 -7.98
CA ILE A 28 -1.45 10.70 -6.94
C ILE A 28 -0.37 10.49 -5.88
N LEU A 29 0.89 10.31 -6.27
CA LEU A 29 2.03 10.09 -5.39
C LEU A 29 2.69 11.40 -4.91
N HIS A 30 1.95 12.49 -4.91
CA HIS A 30 2.37 13.73 -4.27
C HIS A 30 2.03 13.67 -2.76
N PRO A 31 2.87 14.21 -1.86
CA PRO A 31 2.62 14.16 -0.41
C PRO A 31 1.25 14.69 0.01
N ILE A 32 0.78 15.78 -0.61
CA ILE A 32 -0.55 16.34 -0.34
C ILE A 32 -1.67 15.37 -0.73
N SER A 33 -1.53 14.69 -1.88
CA SER A 33 -2.51 13.69 -2.31
C SER A 33 -2.51 12.48 -1.37
N MET A 34 -1.34 12.04 -0.88
CA MET A 34 -1.23 10.95 0.09
C MET A 34 -1.88 11.30 1.42
N LEU A 35 -1.79 12.56 1.86
CA LEU A 35 -2.49 13.06 3.03
C LEU A 35 -4.01 12.96 2.84
N ILE A 36 -4.54 13.43 1.71
CA ILE A 36 -5.98 13.37 1.40
C ILE A 36 -6.46 11.90 1.30
N ILE A 37 -5.69 11.04 0.61
CA ILE A 37 -6.00 9.62 0.48
C ILE A 37 -5.98 8.95 1.86
N GLY A 38 -4.99 9.23 2.70
CA GLY A 38 -4.91 8.72 4.08
C GLY A 38 -6.13 9.11 4.91
N LEU A 39 -6.55 10.40 4.82
CA LEU A 39 -7.73 10.91 5.50
C LEU A 39 -9.01 10.14 5.09
N ILE A 40 -9.25 10.03 3.80
CA ILE A 40 -10.42 9.32 3.26
C ILE A 40 -10.37 7.84 3.65
N THR A 41 -9.20 7.20 3.52
CA THR A 41 -9.02 5.78 3.85
C THR A 41 -9.29 5.51 5.33
N GLY A 42 -8.81 6.36 6.25
CA GLY A 42 -9.04 6.20 7.69
C GLY A 42 -10.52 6.22 8.06
N VAL A 43 -11.28 7.16 7.47
CA VAL A 43 -12.75 7.21 7.66
C VAL A 43 -13.42 5.95 7.10
N ILE A 44 -13.12 5.59 5.85
CA ILE A 44 -13.74 4.44 5.18
C ILE A 44 -13.46 3.15 5.94
N VAL A 45 -12.20 2.91 6.34
CA VAL A 45 -11.80 1.69 7.06
C VAL A 45 -12.51 1.60 8.41
N LYS A 46 -12.67 2.73 9.12
CA LYS A 46 -13.44 2.71 10.38
C LYS A 46 -14.93 2.45 10.16
N LEU A 47 -15.52 2.99 9.13
CA LEU A 47 -16.91 2.68 8.76
C LEU A 47 -17.07 1.20 8.38
N ILE A 48 -16.12 0.63 7.64
CA ILE A 48 -16.10 -0.80 7.33
C ILE A 48 -16.02 -1.62 8.63
N ASP A 49 -15.16 -1.25 9.58
CA ASP A 49 -15.04 -1.92 10.87
C ASP A 49 -16.35 -1.89 11.68
N ILE A 50 -17.13 -0.84 11.57
CA ILE A 50 -18.42 -0.70 12.26
C ILE A 50 -19.52 -1.51 11.56
N TYR A 51 -19.68 -1.35 10.26
CA TYR A 51 -20.86 -1.83 9.52
C TYR A 51 -20.67 -3.20 8.84
N PHE A 52 -19.42 -3.60 8.53
CA PHE A 52 -19.12 -4.82 7.78
C PHE A 52 -18.41 -5.88 8.63
N ARG A 53 -18.77 -5.97 9.91
CA ARG A 53 -18.26 -6.98 10.84
C ARG A 53 -18.94 -8.34 10.69
N VAL A 54 -20.03 -8.41 9.91
CA VAL A 54 -20.77 -9.66 9.68
C VAL A 54 -19.96 -10.57 8.78
N GLN A 55 -19.75 -11.81 9.23
CA GLN A 55 -19.01 -12.81 8.45
C GLN A 55 -19.88 -13.37 7.31
N HIS A 56 -19.43 -13.15 6.08
CA HIS A 56 -19.92 -13.83 4.90
C HIS A 56 -18.80 -14.72 4.36
N LEU A 57 -19.10 -15.99 4.05
CA LEU A 57 -18.11 -16.94 3.51
C LEU A 57 -16.87 -17.17 4.40
N GLY A 58 -17.03 -17.08 5.74
CA GLY A 58 -15.93 -17.37 6.69
C GLY A 58 -14.96 -16.23 6.94
N PHE A 59 -15.15 -15.03 6.36
CA PHE A 59 -14.38 -13.82 6.67
C PHE A 59 -15.26 -12.57 6.62
N SER A 60 -14.87 -11.53 7.35
CA SER A 60 -15.50 -10.22 7.27
C SER A 60 -14.56 -9.23 6.57
N LEU A 61 -15.13 -8.22 5.91
CA LEU A 61 -14.32 -7.16 5.30
C LEU A 61 -13.53 -6.36 6.37
N SER A 62 -14.09 -6.25 7.59
CA SER A 62 -13.41 -5.68 8.75
C SER A 62 -12.13 -6.44 9.10
N ASP A 63 -12.14 -7.78 9.01
CA ASP A 63 -10.97 -8.60 9.32
C ASP A 63 -9.80 -8.32 8.37
N VAL A 64 -10.08 -8.11 7.07
CA VAL A 64 -9.06 -7.81 6.06
C VAL A 64 -8.31 -6.52 6.41
N PHE A 65 -9.04 -5.45 6.76
CA PHE A 65 -8.43 -4.15 7.08
C PHE A 65 -7.85 -4.08 8.49
N SER A 66 -8.21 -5.02 9.36
CA SER A 66 -7.61 -5.14 10.71
C SER A 66 -6.24 -5.78 10.69
N GLN A 67 -5.87 -6.48 9.61
CA GLN A 67 -4.58 -7.14 9.49
C GLN A 67 -3.49 -6.22 8.92
N LEU A 68 -2.24 -6.48 9.32
CA LEU A 68 -1.07 -5.75 8.82
C LEU A 68 -0.78 -6.03 7.34
N GLY A 69 -1.18 -7.19 6.82
CA GLY A 69 -0.89 -7.63 5.46
C GLY A 69 -1.32 -6.64 4.38
N VAL A 70 -2.56 -6.17 4.43
CA VAL A 70 -3.07 -5.17 3.48
C VAL A 70 -2.26 -3.87 3.51
N TRP A 71 -1.84 -3.43 4.71
CA TRP A 71 -1.09 -2.19 4.89
C TRP A 71 0.35 -2.31 4.41
N ILE A 72 0.97 -3.49 4.58
CA ILE A 72 2.28 -3.81 4.00
C ILE A 72 2.19 -3.71 2.48
N VAL A 73 1.18 -4.31 1.86
CA VAL A 73 0.99 -4.26 0.39
C VAL A 73 0.79 -2.82 -0.09
N ILE A 74 -0.06 -2.04 0.57
CA ILE A 74 -0.28 -0.63 0.23
C ILE A 74 1.02 0.17 0.38
N GLY A 75 1.75 0.00 1.48
CA GLY A 75 3.04 0.65 1.71
C GLY A 75 4.08 0.30 0.64
N VAL A 76 4.14 -0.98 0.22
CA VAL A 76 5.00 -1.45 -0.88
C VAL A 76 4.60 -0.78 -2.19
N ILE A 77 3.32 -0.71 -2.52
CA ILE A 77 2.82 -0.05 -3.73
C ILE A 77 3.23 1.43 -3.73
N ILE A 78 2.91 2.17 -2.68
CA ILE A 78 3.27 3.60 -2.59
C ILE A 78 4.77 3.79 -2.76
N SER A 79 5.59 2.96 -2.09
CA SER A 79 7.05 3.05 -2.13
C SER A 79 7.62 2.76 -3.52
N LEU A 80 7.16 1.68 -4.17
CA LEU A 80 7.65 1.27 -5.49
C LEU A 80 7.29 2.27 -6.60
N PHE A 81 6.15 2.92 -6.49
CA PHE A 81 5.68 3.86 -7.50
C PHE A 81 6.06 5.32 -7.20
N SER A 82 6.59 5.62 -6.03
CA SER A 82 7.09 6.96 -5.69
C SER A 82 8.29 7.35 -6.55
N LYS A 83 8.42 8.66 -6.82
CA LYS A 83 9.43 9.25 -7.71
C LYS A 83 10.85 8.97 -7.24
N ASN A 84 11.11 9.10 -5.95
CA ASN A 84 12.42 8.85 -5.33
C ASN A 84 12.25 8.36 -3.88
N ASN A 85 13.35 7.98 -3.24
CA ASN A 85 13.36 7.43 -1.88
C ASN A 85 12.75 8.38 -0.83
N ARG A 86 13.05 9.69 -0.93
CA ARG A 86 12.53 10.70 0.01
C ARG A 86 11.00 10.84 -0.12
N TYR A 87 10.49 10.88 -1.36
CA TYR A 87 9.05 10.90 -1.61
C TYR A 87 8.38 9.60 -1.16
N ALA A 88 9.01 8.44 -1.32
CA ALA A 88 8.48 7.18 -0.84
C ALA A 88 8.30 7.20 0.69
N MET A 89 9.35 7.58 1.41
CA MET A 89 9.34 7.69 2.88
C MET A 89 8.23 8.65 3.36
N LEU A 90 8.18 9.86 2.76
CA LEU A 90 7.22 10.89 3.14
C LEU A 90 5.79 10.48 2.82
N ASN A 91 5.55 9.92 1.63
CA ASN A 91 4.23 9.50 1.17
C ASN A 91 3.64 8.41 2.06
N VAL A 92 4.43 7.36 2.37
CA VAL A 92 3.97 6.26 3.22
C VAL A 92 3.73 6.75 4.65
N PHE A 93 4.63 7.59 5.17
CA PHE A 93 4.48 8.16 6.50
C PHE A 93 3.20 9.00 6.64
N LEU A 94 3.00 9.97 5.73
CA LEU A 94 1.81 10.83 5.73
C LEU A 94 0.54 10.00 5.59
N PHE A 95 0.52 9.04 4.66
CA PHE A 95 -0.60 8.14 4.49
C PHE A 95 -0.91 7.39 5.79
N CYS A 96 0.07 6.73 6.40
CA CYS A 96 -0.13 5.93 7.62
C CYS A 96 -0.59 6.79 8.80
N ILE A 97 0.10 7.90 9.08
CA ILE A 97 -0.22 8.72 10.26
C ILE A 97 -1.57 9.39 10.12
N VAL A 98 -1.88 9.98 8.96
CA VAL A 98 -3.17 10.64 8.75
C VAL A 98 -4.31 9.63 8.76
N MET A 99 -4.12 8.46 8.13
CA MET A 99 -5.08 7.37 8.18
C MET A 99 -5.37 6.93 9.64
N LEU A 100 -4.35 6.75 10.47
CA LEU A 100 -4.52 6.40 11.87
C LEU A 100 -5.28 7.48 12.66
N ILE A 101 -4.89 8.73 12.51
CA ILE A 101 -5.54 9.86 13.17
C ILE A 101 -7.03 9.88 12.80
N THR A 102 -7.35 9.81 11.51
CA THR A 102 -8.74 9.87 11.05
C THR A 102 -9.54 8.64 11.43
N TYR A 103 -8.94 7.45 11.42
CA TYR A 103 -9.58 6.23 11.91
C TYR A 103 -10.02 6.39 13.39
N TYR A 104 -9.13 6.87 14.26
CA TYR A 104 -9.46 7.03 15.68
C TYR A 104 -10.37 8.22 15.97
N ILE A 105 -10.25 9.33 15.25
CA ILE A 105 -11.22 10.43 15.33
C ILE A 105 -12.61 9.92 14.95
N THR A 106 -12.74 9.16 13.86
CA THR A 106 -14.01 8.55 13.45
C THR A 106 -14.54 7.59 14.52
N ALA A 107 -13.66 6.81 15.16
CA ALA A 107 -14.05 5.92 16.25
C ALA A 107 -14.65 6.68 17.45
N VAL A 108 -14.05 7.80 17.82
CA VAL A 108 -14.55 8.66 18.91
C VAL A 108 -15.89 9.29 18.53
N VAL A 109 -15.99 9.87 17.34
CA VAL A 109 -17.22 10.53 16.86
C VAL A 109 -18.39 9.56 16.74
N THR A 110 -18.12 8.31 16.37
CA THR A 110 -19.16 7.26 16.23
C THR A 110 -19.41 6.46 17.53
N ASN A 111 -18.77 6.85 18.64
CA ASN A 111 -18.81 6.11 19.91
C ASN A 111 -18.52 4.61 19.75
N SER A 112 -17.66 4.24 18.80
CA SER A 112 -17.31 2.85 18.53
C SER A 112 -16.13 2.39 19.37
N VAL A 113 -16.04 1.07 19.59
CA VAL A 113 -15.00 0.47 20.43
C VAL A 113 -13.61 0.63 19.77
N TYR A 114 -12.62 0.99 20.58
CA TYR A 114 -11.20 0.96 20.23
C TYR A 114 -10.36 0.60 21.46
N GLY A 115 -9.27 -0.14 21.25
CA GLY A 115 -8.39 -0.57 22.35
C GLY A 115 -7.07 0.21 22.35
N TRP A 116 -6.67 0.77 23.50
CA TRP A 116 -5.41 1.50 23.65
C TRP A 116 -4.16 0.67 23.28
N TYR A 117 -4.22 -0.64 23.49
CA TYR A 117 -3.13 -1.54 23.12
C TYR A 117 -2.91 -1.56 21.60
N PHE A 118 -4.00 -1.65 20.83
CA PHE A 118 -3.94 -1.62 19.37
C PHE A 118 -3.47 -0.26 18.84
N ILE A 119 -3.92 0.85 19.47
CA ILE A 119 -3.45 2.20 19.09
C ILE A 119 -1.93 2.27 19.18
N ARG A 120 -1.33 1.83 20.29
CA ARG A 120 0.12 1.85 20.49
C ARG A 120 0.84 1.05 19.41
N GLY A 121 0.37 -0.17 19.10
CA GLY A 121 0.94 -1.00 18.04
C GLY A 121 0.91 -0.34 16.68
N TRP A 122 -0.23 0.21 16.30
CA TRP A 122 -0.39 0.91 15.02
C TRP A 122 0.43 2.20 14.92
N VAL A 123 0.56 2.96 16.02
CA VAL A 123 1.41 4.16 16.06
C VAL A 123 2.87 3.78 15.87
N VAL A 124 3.36 2.74 16.53
CA VAL A 124 4.74 2.24 16.34
C VAL A 124 4.96 1.83 14.87
N PHE A 125 4.03 1.07 14.29
CA PHE A 125 4.08 0.69 12.88
C PHE A 125 4.11 1.91 11.95
N GLY A 126 3.24 2.90 12.20
CA GLY A 126 3.20 4.15 11.44
C GLY A 126 4.50 4.95 11.55
N CYS A 127 5.10 5.04 12.74
CA CYS A 127 6.39 5.72 12.94
C CYS A 127 7.55 4.99 12.26
N CYS A 128 7.52 3.65 12.18
CA CYS A 128 8.53 2.85 11.47
C CYS A 128 8.32 2.84 9.94
N SER A 129 7.17 3.25 9.46
CA SER A 129 6.80 3.17 8.04
C SER A 129 7.76 3.89 7.07
N PRO A 130 8.39 5.04 7.40
CA PRO A 130 9.39 5.66 6.52
C PRO A 130 10.61 4.77 6.27
N LEU A 131 11.10 4.10 7.32
CA LEU A 131 12.22 3.17 7.21
C LEU A 131 11.86 1.99 6.32
N MET A 132 10.68 1.41 6.52
CA MET A 132 10.17 0.32 5.69
C MET A 132 10.02 0.75 4.24
N ALA A 133 9.47 1.94 3.99
CA ALA A 133 9.35 2.52 2.65
C ALA A 133 10.72 2.69 1.97
N TYR A 134 11.73 3.16 2.71
CA TYR A 134 13.10 3.26 2.22
C TYR A 134 13.65 1.89 1.80
N LEU A 135 13.54 0.88 2.64
CA LEU A 135 13.98 -0.49 2.32
C LEU A 135 13.29 -1.02 1.06
N VAL A 136 11.98 -0.79 0.92
CA VAL A 136 11.23 -1.19 -0.28
C VAL A 136 11.78 -0.50 -1.53
N THR A 137 12.18 0.77 -1.47
CA THR A 137 12.75 1.44 -2.66
C THR A 137 14.08 0.83 -3.11
N LEU A 138 14.87 0.28 -2.18
CA LEU A 138 16.13 -0.40 -2.51
C LEU A 138 15.91 -1.69 -3.30
N THR A 139 14.71 -2.29 -3.22
CA THR A 139 14.38 -3.51 -3.98
C THR A 139 14.33 -3.29 -5.50
N LYS A 140 14.29 -2.04 -5.97
CA LYS A 140 14.37 -1.68 -7.40
C LYS A 140 15.76 -1.94 -7.99
N ASN A 141 16.80 -1.94 -7.18
CA ASN A 141 18.17 -2.18 -7.61
C ASN A 141 18.41 -3.67 -7.90
N LYS A 142 19.50 -3.96 -8.62
CA LYS A 142 19.96 -5.32 -8.88
C LYS A 142 21.02 -5.71 -7.86
N GLY A 143 21.06 -6.99 -7.46
CA GLY A 143 22.10 -7.53 -6.57
C GLY A 143 21.52 -8.40 -5.45
N ILE A 144 22.41 -8.89 -4.58
CA ILE A 144 22.06 -9.78 -3.47
C ILE A 144 21.33 -9.01 -2.35
N PHE A 145 21.76 -7.78 -2.05
CA PHE A 145 21.16 -6.97 -0.99
C PHE A 145 19.66 -6.68 -1.23
N PRO A 146 19.24 -6.20 -2.42
CA PRO A 146 17.82 -6.10 -2.75
C PRO A 146 17.05 -7.41 -2.64
N LEU A 147 17.66 -8.55 -2.97
CA LEU A 147 17.03 -9.86 -2.84
C LEU A 147 16.76 -10.20 -1.36
N ILE A 148 17.74 -9.95 -0.48
CA ILE A 148 17.57 -10.13 0.97
C ILE A 148 16.41 -9.28 1.49
N ILE A 149 16.30 -8.01 1.06
CA ILE A 149 15.19 -7.13 1.46
C ILE A 149 13.85 -7.69 0.97
N LYS A 150 13.75 -8.16 -0.27
CA LYS A 150 12.52 -8.77 -0.80
C LYS A 150 12.09 -9.97 0.05
N ILE A 151 13.02 -10.88 0.35
CA ILE A 151 12.76 -12.03 1.23
C ILE A 151 12.35 -11.55 2.63
N GLY A 152 13.03 -10.54 3.18
CA GLY A 152 12.72 -9.96 4.48
C GLY A 152 11.29 -9.41 4.55
N ILE A 153 10.78 -8.77 3.49
CA ILE A 153 9.38 -8.30 3.44
C ILE A 153 8.40 -9.47 3.56
N PHE A 154 8.66 -10.59 2.88
CA PHE A 154 7.83 -11.80 2.99
C PHE A 154 7.91 -12.42 4.38
N VAL A 155 9.10 -12.49 4.97
CA VAL A 155 9.28 -13.02 6.33
C VAL A 155 8.51 -12.16 7.33
N VAL A 156 8.65 -10.84 7.26
CA VAL A 156 7.90 -9.92 8.13
C VAL A 156 6.39 -10.08 7.93
N TYR A 157 5.92 -10.20 6.68
CA TYR A 157 4.51 -10.45 6.38
C TYR A 157 4.01 -11.72 7.06
N LEU A 158 4.66 -12.86 6.83
CA LEU A 158 4.25 -14.16 7.38
C LEU A 158 4.38 -14.22 8.91
N VAL A 159 5.46 -13.66 9.48
CA VAL A 159 5.67 -13.63 10.94
C VAL A 159 4.60 -12.78 11.62
N THR A 160 4.26 -11.62 11.08
CA THR A 160 3.19 -10.78 11.65
C THR A 160 1.83 -11.46 11.56
N ASP A 161 1.57 -12.16 10.47
CA ASP A 161 0.32 -12.88 10.25
C ASP A 161 0.16 -14.05 11.24
N ILE A 162 1.21 -14.84 11.43
CA ILE A 162 1.21 -15.95 12.40
C ILE A 162 1.13 -15.44 13.85
N LEU A 163 1.95 -14.46 14.24
CA LEU A 163 2.05 -14.02 15.62
C LEU A 163 0.87 -13.18 16.09
N LEU A 164 0.29 -12.33 15.21
CA LEU A 164 -0.77 -11.41 15.60
C LEU A 164 -2.17 -11.96 15.30
N PHE A 165 -2.30 -12.81 14.27
CA PHE A 165 -3.61 -13.25 13.75
C PHE A 165 -3.80 -14.75 13.74
N GLY A 166 -2.81 -15.53 14.21
CA GLY A 166 -2.89 -16.99 14.33
C GLY A 166 -2.69 -17.77 13.03
N GLY A 167 -2.27 -17.11 11.96
CA GLY A 167 -1.90 -17.72 10.69
C GLY A 167 -2.60 -17.12 9.46
N PRO A 168 -2.12 -17.48 8.26
CA PRO A 168 -2.60 -16.91 7.00
C PRO A 168 -4.04 -17.35 6.70
N ARG A 169 -4.84 -16.40 6.25
CA ARG A 169 -6.24 -16.60 5.82
C ARG A 169 -6.33 -16.62 4.29
N ILE A 170 -7.49 -16.96 3.75
CA ILE A 170 -7.69 -17.12 2.29
C ILE A 170 -7.29 -15.85 1.51
N TYR A 171 -7.60 -14.67 2.00
CA TYR A 171 -7.25 -13.42 1.34
C TYR A 171 -5.76 -13.07 1.43
N ASP A 172 -5.01 -13.63 2.39
CA ASP A 172 -3.56 -13.42 2.48
C ASP A 172 -2.82 -14.03 1.29
N PHE A 173 -3.32 -15.12 0.72
CA PHE A 173 -2.79 -15.67 -0.52
C PHE A 173 -2.86 -14.67 -1.68
N ILE A 174 -3.91 -13.87 -1.77
CA ILE A 174 -4.04 -12.82 -2.80
C ILE A 174 -2.98 -11.74 -2.57
N PHE A 175 -2.78 -11.30 -1.33
CA PHE A 175 -1.76 -10.30 -0.99
C PHE A 175 -0.33 -10.83 -1.21
N ILE A 176 -0.07 -12.08 -0.87
CA ILE A 176 1.22 -12.73 -1.14
C ILE A 176 1.48 -12.80 -2.65
N LEU A 177 0.53 -13.24 -3.47
CA LEU A 177 0.67 -13.26 -4.92
C LEU A 177 0.92 -11.87 -5.49
N LEU A 178 0.23 -10.86 -4.98
CA LEU A 178 0.44 -9.47 -5.38
C LEU A 178 1.84 -8.97 -5.00
N LEU A 179 2.34 -9.30 -3.81
CA LEU A 179 3.70 -8.98 -3.38
C LEU A 179 4.74 -9.68 -4.26
N ILE A 180 4.55 -10.96 -4.60
CA ILE A 180 5.44 -11.70 -5.52
C ILE A 180 5.47 -10.97 -6.87
N TYR A 181 4.32 -10.66 -7.42
CA TYR A 181 4.24 -9.93 -8.68
C TYR A 181 4.97 -8.59 -8.62
N LEU A 182 4.72 -7.78 -7.58
CA LEU A 182 5.30 -6.44 -7.43
C LEU A 182 6.81 -6.49 -7.20
N LEU A 183 7.31 -7.41 -6.39
CA LEU A 183 8.72 -7.42 -5.97
C LEU A 183 9.63 -8.22 -6.91
N PHE A 184 9.11 -9.25 -7.60
CA PHE A 184 9.95 -10.15 -8.40
C PHE A 184 9.65 -10.10 -9.89
N ILE A 185 8.40 -9.93 -10.30
CA ILE A 185 8.01 -10.03 -11.72
C ILE A 185 8.04 -8.64 -12.38
N LYS A 186 7.49 -7.62 -11.73
CA LYS A 186 7.41 -6.28 -12.29
C LYS A 186 8.79 -5.63 -12.35
N LYS A 187 9.22 -5.27 -13.56
CA LYS A 187 10.44 -4.48 -13.78
C LYS A 187 10.13 -3.00 -13.53
N TYR A 188 10.89 -2.39 -12.64
CA TYR A 188 10.87 -0.95 -12.39
C TYR A 188 12.02 -0.32 -13.17
N GLN A 189 11.68 0.53 -14.15
CA GLN A 189 12.64 1.37 -14.89
C GLN A 189 12.77 2.71 -14.20
#